data_21a980119a596f8c87c5969ea9006ec6
#
_entry.id   21a980119a596f8c87c5969ea9006ec6
#
_cell.length_a   1.000
_cell.length_b   1.000
_cell.length_c   1.000
_cell.angle_alpha   90.00
_cell.angle_beta   90.00
_cell.angle_gamma   90.00
#
_symmetry.space_group_name_H-M   'P 1'
#
loop_
_entity.id
_entity.type
_entity.pdbx_description
1 polymer ?
#
loop_
_entity_poly.entity_id
_entity_poly.type
_entity_poly.pdbx_seq_one_letter_code
_entity_poly.pdbx_strand_id
1 'polypeptide(L)'
;MKAALDNFRDAIYSPGEIAHISDTELQQFAENCVVALAVGGEGSRLKAATESQQTHKTALRLPNGDSMAGRTIRMFRDAGFRDFVALVFHHAQSVIDVLGDGSHLGVRIAYSHDPERPVGRGGAIRNALDNGSIPRTKNLIVHNPDDQIIRYEGSFPRDIVAGHLLGVQRGMLATAVVVDGTPYTYTGMKIDHGVVEQIEMYPYIPIPTHVGVTVFSPKAYDYFTKLFDLTKKVDFESVLFPLLAQERRLYSFMIPGRCWLSVNDPKALARLIELAQKE
;
A
#
# COMPACT_ATOMS: atom_id res chain seq x y z
N MET A 1 -31.56 4.38 1.29
CA MET A 1 -30.29 3.65 1.19
C MET A 1 -29.18 4.33 1.98
N LYS A 2 -28.91 5.62 1.80
CA LYS A 2 -27.84 6.34 2.51
C LYS A 2 -27.86 6.17 4.03
N ALA A 3 -28.99 6.42 4.69
CA ALA A 3 -29.11 6.25 6.15
C ALA A 3 -28.80 4.83 6.64
N ALA A 4 -29.12 3.80 5.86
CA ALA A 4 -28.79 2.42 6.20
C ALA A 4 -27.28 2.15 6.07
N LEU A 5 -26.61 2.75 5.08
CA LEU A 5 -25.17 2.66 4.91
C LEU A 5 -24.42 3.45 6.00
N ASP A 6 -24.94 4.63 6.42
CA ASP A 6 -24.39 5.40 7.52
C ASP A 6 -24.48 4.64 8.85
N ASN A 7 -25.63 4.05 9.16
CA ASN A 7 -25.80 3.19 10.34
C ASN A 7 -24.85 1.98 10.30
N PHE A 8 -24.67 1.37 9.14
CA PHE A 8 -23.75 0.26 8.97
C PHE A 8 -22.30 0.71 9.24
N ARG A 9 -21.86 1.85 8.67
CA ARG A 9 -20.53 2.43 8.96
C ARG A 9 -20.32 2.60 10.45
N ASP A 10 -21.27 3.23 11.16
CA ASP A 10 -21.14 3.55 12.57
C ASP A 10 -21.12 2.28 13.45
N ALA A 11 -21.64 1.16 12.96
CA ALA A 11 -21.58 -0.14 13.63
C ALA A 11 -20.21 -0.84 13.49
N ILE A 12 -19.46 -0.56 12.42
CA ILE A 12 -18.19 -1.26 12.11
C ILE A 12 -16.95 -0.38 12.27
N TYR A 13 -17.11 0.94 12.45
CA TYR A 13 -16.00 1.87 12.53
C TYR A 13 -16.22 2.92 13.61
N SER A 14 -15.19 3.07 14.45
CA SER A 14 -15.06 4.21 15.38
C SER A 14 -13.73 4.91 15.08
N PRO A 15 -13.73 6.24 14.91
CA PRO A 15 -12.52 6.98 14.60
C PRO A 15 -11.48 6.86 15.71
N GLY A 16 -10.22 6.68 15.32
CA GLY A 16 -9.08 6.77 16.24
C GLY A 16 -8.72 8.22 16.56
N GLU A 17 -7.78 8.41 17.46
CA GLU A 17 -7.18 9.71 17.71
C GLU A 17 -6.33 10.17 16.52
N ILE A 18 -6.34 11.48 16.29
CA ILE A 18 -5.44 12.12 15.32
C ILE A 18 -4.10 12.35 16.03
N ALA A 19 -3.06 11.70 15.55
CA ALA A 19 -1.70 11.85 16.06
C ALA A 19 -0.95 12.92 15.27
N HIS A 20 -0.09 13.65 15.95
CA HIS A 20 0.82 14.60 15.34
C HIS A 20 2.24 14.29 15.78
N ILE A 21 3.21 14.50 14.91
CA ILE A 21 4.64 14.36 15.21
C ILE A 21 5.40 15.59 14.76
N SER A 22 6.50 15.88 15.45
CA SER A 22 7.44 16.93 15.10
C SER A 22 8.27 16.54 13.86
N ASP A 23 8.93 17.52 13.24
CA ASP A 23 9.87 17.26 12.14
C ASP A 23 11.03 16.37 12.59
N THR A 24 11.49 16.53 13.82
CA THR A 24 12.55 15.72 14.40
C THR A 24 12.13 14.25 14.55
N GLU A 25 10.93 13.98 15.02
CA GLU A 25 10.40 12.60 15.13
C GLU A 25 10.23 11.95 13.76
N LEU A 26 9.72 12.70 12.77
CA LEU A 26 9.62 12.21 11.40
C LEU A 26 11.00 11.87 10.83
N GLN A 27 11.97 12.77 11.00
CA GLN A 27 13.34 12.55 10.53
C GLN A 27 13.96 11.31 11.17
N GLN A 28 13.87 11.18 12.50
CA GLN A 28 14.37 10.03 13.25
C GLN A 28 13.70 8.72 12.77
N PHE A 29 12.40 8.75 12.52
CA PHE A 29 11.71 7.59 11.99
C PHE A 29 12.18 7.24 10.57
N ALA A 30 12.29 8.22 9.67
CA ALA A 30 12.72 8.03 8.29
C ALA A 30 14.15 7.47 8.18
N GLU A 31 15.09 7.93 9.01
CA GLU A 31 16.45 7.40 9.10
C GLU A 31 16.50 5.93 9.58
N ASN A 32 15.53 5.54 10.41
CA ASN A 32 15.36 4.20 10.97
C ASN A 32 14.25 3.39 10.27
N CYS A 33 13.99 3.66 8.99
CA CYS A 33 12.95 3.00 8.22
C CYS A 33 13.45 2.61 6.83
N VAL A 34 12.93 1.49 6.32
CA VAL A 34 13.04 1.09 4.92
C VAL A 34 11.65 1.13 4.30
N VAL A 35 11.52 1.69 3.10
CA VAL A 35 10.29 1.63 2.32
C VAL A 35 10.40 0.50 1.31
N ALA A 36 9.59 -0.55 1.47
CA ALA A 36 9.52 -1.67 0.56
C ALA A 36 8.45 -1.44 -0.50
N LEU A 37 8.84 -1.51 -1.76
CA LEU A 37 7.96 -1.46 -2.92
C LEU A 37 7.60 -2.88 -3.32
N ALA A 38 6.33 -3.27 -3.20
CA ALA A 38 5.87 -4.59 -3.63
C ALA A 38 5.62 -4.60 -5.15
N VAL A 39 6.63 -4.97 -5.91
CA VAL A 39 6.67 -4.91 -7.39
C VAL A 39 6.98 -6.26 -8.04
N GLY A 40 6.72 -7.38 -7.35
CA GLY A 40 6.95 -8.75 -7.86
C GLY A 40 5.74 -9.39 -8.53
N GLY A 41 4.58 -8.72 -8.56
CA GLY A 41 3.33 -9.26 -9.09
C GLY A 41 3.31 -9.38 -10.63
N GLU A 42 2.55 -10.34 -11.17
CA GLU A 42 2.41 -10.57 -12.62
C GLU A 42 1.67 -9.43 -13.36
N GLY A 43 0.82 -8.66 -12.68
CA GLY A 43 0.06 -7.56 -13.30
C GLY A 43 -0.99 -8.00 -14.32
N SER A 44 -1.52 -9.21 -14.21
CA SER A 44 -2.37 -9.88 -15.21
C SER A 44 -3.57 -9.08 -15.74
N ARG A 45 -4.12 -8.16 -14.95
CA ARG A 45 -5.26 -7.30 -15.35
C ARG A 45 -4.89 -6.15 -16.28
N LEU A 46 -3.62 -5.80 -16.38
CA LEU A 46 -3.10 -4.76 -17.27
C LEU A 46 -2.24 -5.34 -18.41
N LYS A 47 -2.38 -6.63 -18.72
CA LYS A 47 -1.59 -7.35 -19.73
C LYS A 47 -1.53 -6.61 -21.07
N ALA A 48 -2.65 -6.11 -21.58
CA ALA A 48 -2.68 -5.39 -22.86
C ALA A 48 -1.76 -4.16 -22.91
N ALA A 49 -1.50 -3.52 -21.75
CA ALA A 49 -0.61 -2.37 -21.65
C ALA A 49 0.85 -2.77 -21.34
N THR A 50 1.09 -3.99 -20.84
CA THR A 50 2.40 -4.42 -20.31
C THR A 50 3.05 -5.51 -21.16
N GLU A 51 2.30 -6.43 -21.75
CA GLU A 51 2.84 -7.57 -22.52
C GLU A 51 3.59 -7.15 -23.80
N SER A 52 3.05 -6.16 -24.53
CA SER A 52 3.72 -5.64 -25.74
C SER A 52 5.08 -4.99 -25.43
N GLN A 53 5.32 -4.58 -24.20
CA GLN A 53 6.55 -3.93 -23.74
C GLN A 53 7.39 -4.82 -22.81
N GLN A 54 6.93 -6.01 -22.46
CA GLN A 54 7.56 -6.88 -21.44
C GLN A 54 7.90 -6.13 -20.14
N THR A 55 7.01 -5.24 -19.72
CA THR A 55 7.23 -4.26 -18.66
C THR A 55 6.33 -4.55 -17.46
N HIS A 56 6.85 -4.45 -16.25
CA HIS A 56 6.04 -4.48 -15.05
C HIS A 56 5.12 -3.24 -14.98
N LYS A 57 3.85 -3.41 -14.58
CA LYS A 57 2.86 -2.33 -14.57
C LYS A 57 3.31 -1.07 -13.83
N THR A 58 4.05 -1.22 -12.71
CA THR A 58 4.52 -0.10 -11.91
C THR A 58 5.71 0.66 -12.51
N ALA A 59 6.35 0.05 -13.53
CA ALA A 59 7.42 0.65 -14.32
C ALA A 59 6.91 1.33 -15.61
N LEU A 60 5.61 1.22 -15.93
CA LEU A 60 5.02 1.94 -17.06
C LEU A 60 5.27 3.44 -16.92
N ARG A 61 5.79 4.05 -18.00
CA ARG A 61 6.06 5.48 -18.02
C ARG A 61 4.77 6.29 -18.20
N LEU A 62 4.61 7.27 -17.34
CA LEU A 62 3.56 8.27 -17.38
C LEU A 62 3.97 9.42 -18.31
N PRO A 63 3.03 10.26 -18.80
CA PRO A 63 3.32 11.35 -19.73
C PRO A 63 4.34 12.38 -19.22
N ASN A 64 4.44 12.56 -17.90
CA ASN A 64 5.45 13.43 -17.27
C ASN A 64 6.84 12.77 -17.13
N GLY A 65 7.05 11.60 -17.75
CA GLY A 65 8.31 10.84 -17.71
C GLY A 65 8.52 9.99 -16.45
N ASP A 66 7.60 10.06 -15.51
CA ASP A 66 7.63 9.28 -14.26
C ASP A 66 7.08 7.85 -14.44
N SER A 67 7.05 7.10 -13.35
CA SER A 67 6.38 5.81 -13.25
C SER A 67 5.59 5.73 -11.94
N MET A 68 4.67 4.78 -11.80
CA MET A 68 3.95 4.58 -10.54
C MET A 68 4.92 4.33 -9.37
N ALA A 69 5.96 3.53 -9.59
CA ALA A 69 6.99 3.29 -8.58
C ALA A 69 7.80 4.56 -8.26
N GLY A 70 8.17 5.35 -9.29
CA GLY A 70 8.87 6.62 -9.12
C GLY A 70 8.05 7.65 -8.32
N ARG A 71 6.74 7.76 -8.60
CA ARG A 71 5.82 8.62 -7.84
C ARG A 71 5.77 8.22 -6.36
N THR A 72 5.65 6.93 -6.08
CA THR A 72 5.68 6.44 -4.69
C THR A 72 6.99 6.78 -4.01
N ILE A 73 8.13 6.57 -4.67
CA ILE A 73 9.45 6.93 -4.13
C ILE A 73 9.54 8.42 -3.83
N ARG A 74 9.13 9.28 -4.77
CA ARG A 74 9.18 10.75 -4.56
C ARG A 74 8.36 11.19 -3.38
N MET A 75 7.14 10.67 -3.22
CA MET A 75 6.27 10.99 -2.10
C MET A 75 6.96 10.72 -0.75
N PHE A 76 7.62 9.58 -0.59
CA PHE A 76 8.36 9.26 0.63
C PHE A 76 9.68 10.03 0.74
N ARG A 77 10.42 10.19 -0.37
CA ARG A 77 11.66 10.97 -0.42
C ARG A 77 11.45 12.41 0.08
N ASP A 78 10.36 13.04 -0.35
CA ASP A 78 10.05 14.43 -0.03
C ASP A 78 9.68 14.59 1.47
N ALA A 79 9.30 13.50 2.12
CA ALA A 79 9.12 13.41 3.57
C ALA A 79 10.40 12.96 4.33
N GLY A 80 11.54 12.84 3.65
CA GLY A 80 12.84 12.54 4.28
C GLY A 80 13.32 11.10 4.18
N PHE A 81 12.53 10.16 3.65
CA PHE A 81 12.95 8.75 3.50
C PHE A 81 14.00 8.60 2.41
N ARG A 82 15.01 7.76 2.66
CA ARG A 82 16.14 7.57 1.74
C ARG A 82 16.45 6.11 1.42
N ASP A 83 16.04 5.17 2.25
CA ASP A 83 16.31 3.74 2.08
C ASP A 83 15.07 3.03 1.54
N PHE A 84 15.22 2.44 0.35
CA PHE A 84 14.16 1.70 -0.33
C PHE A 84 14.62 0.29 -0.65
N VAL A 85 13.67 -0.65 -0.71
CA VAL A 85 13.87 -1.98 -1.27
C VAL A 85 12.77 -2.30 -2.25
N ALA A 86 13.10 -2.71 -3.45
CA ALA A 86 12.13 -3.23 -4.42
C ALA A 86 12.07 -4.76 -4.27
N LEU A 87 10.89 -5.28 -3.90
CA LEU A 87 10.60 -6.71 -3.83
C LEU A 87 10.16 -7.16 -5.23
N VAL A 88 11.04 -7.82 -5.97
CA VAL A 88 10.89 -8.07 -7.41
C VAL A 88 10.80 -9.56 -7.74
N PHE A 89 10.04 -9.89 -8.80
CA PHE A 89 10.01 -11.20 -9.42
C PHE A 89 9.65 -11.10 -10.91
N HIS A 90 8.35 -10.97 -11.27
CA HIS A 90 7.93 -10.85 -12.66
C HIS A 90 8.42 -9.53 -13.27
N HIS A 91 9.01 -9.58 -14.44
CA HIS A 91 9.54 -8.42 -15.17
C HIS A 91 10.47 -7.54 -14.30
N ALA A 92 11.26 -8.18 -13.41
CA ALA A 92 12.16 -7.50 -12.49
C ALA A 92 13.10 -6.51 -13.22
N GLN A 93 13.63 -6.90 -14.38
CA GLN A 93 14.57 -6.06 -15.15
C GLN A 93 13.93 -4.72 -15.54
N SER A 94 12.65 -4.69 -15.94
CA SER A 94 11.97 -3.43 -16.29
C SER A 94 11.83 -2.48 -15.11
N VAL A 95 11.69 -3.00 -13.89
CA VAL A 95 11.68 -2.19 -12.67
C VAL A 95 13.08 -1.65 -12.38
N ILE A 96 14.10 -2.49 -12.52
CA ILE A 96 15.51 -2.12 -12.33
C ILE A 96 15.94 -1.04 -13.34
N ASP A 97 15.55 -1.19 -14.63
CA ASP A 97 15.88 -0.24 -15.68
C ASP A 97 15.26 1.16 -15.44
N VAL A 98 14.10 1.21 -14.80
CA VAL A 98 13.41 2.48 -14.49
C VAL A 98 13.93 3.11 -13.21
N LEU A 99 14.20 2.33 -12.18
CA LEU A 99 14.54 2.82 -10.86
C LEU A 99 16.06 2.93 -10.60
N GLY A 100 16.89 2.11 -11.29
CA GLY A 100 18.34 2.06 -11.11
C GLY A 100 18.72 1.80 -9.65
N ASP A 101 19.78 2.44 -9.20
CA ASP A 101 20.21 2.45 -7.79
C ASP A 101 19.46 3.52 -6.95
N GLY A 102 18.56 4.28 -7.55
CA GLY A 102 17.81 5.36 -6.93
C GLY A 102 18.51 6.72 -6.89
N SER A 103 19.78 6.82 -7.33
CA SER A 103 20.57 8.06 -7.26
C SER A 103 19.90 9.21 -8.01
N HIS A 104 19.32 8.96 -9.19
CA HIS A 104 18.60 9.95 -9.98
C HIS A 104 17.28 10.42 -9.33
N LEU A 105 16.76 9.66 -8.36
CA LEU A 105 15.61 10.01 -7.53
C LEU A 105 16.02 10.61 -6.17
N GLY A 106 17.33 10.68 -5.87
CA GLY A 106 17.86 11.17 -4.61
C GLY A 106 17.67 10.21 -3.43
N VAL A 107 17.61 8.90 -3.70
CA VAL A 107 17.43 7.83 -2.71
C VAL A 107 18.39 6.66 -2.97
N ARG A 108 18.38 5.66 -2.11
CA ARG A 108 19.09 4.38 -2.29
C ARG A 108 18.05 3.27 -2.47
N ILE A 109 18.21 2.44 -3.49
CA ILE A 109 17.30 1.33 -3.78
C ILE A 109 18.09 0.02 -3.79
N ALA A 110 17.76 -0.87 -2.88
CA ALA A 110 18.17 -2.26 -2.92
C ALA A 110 17.11 -3.11 -3.62
N TYR A 111 17.49 -4.27 -4.14
CA TYR A 111 16.59 -5.20 -4.80
C TYR A 111 16.61 -6.54 -4.07
N SER A 112 15.43 -7.04 -3.69
CA SER A 112 15.26 -8.39 -3.16
C SER A 112 14.44 -9.20 -4.16
N HIS A 113 15.10 -10.17 -4.79
CA HIS A 113 14.45 -11.09 -5.72
C HIS A 113 13.79 -12.22 -4.94
N ASP A 114 12.54 -12.56 -5.27
CA ASP A 114 11.95 -13.81 -4.80
C ASP A 114 12.85 -14.96 -5.24
N PRO A 115 12.91 -16.10 -4.53
CA PRO A 115 13.81 -17.18 -4.88
C PRO A 115 13.46 -17.79 -6.26
N GLU A 116 13.07 -19.05 -6.33
CA GLU A 116 12.79 -19.73 -7.61
C GLU A 116 11.38 -19.46 -8.17
N ARG A 117 10.48 -18.97 -7.33
CA ARG A 117 9.06 -18.76 -7.64
C ARG A 117 8.51 -17.56 -6.88
N PRO A 118 7.36 -16.99 -7.31
CA PRO A 118 6.71 -15.92 -6.56
C PRO A 118 6.23 -16.47 -5.21
N VAL A 119 6.63 -15.81 -4.13
CA VAL A 119 6.31 -16.24 -2.74
C VAL A 119 5.22 -15.41 -2.09
N GLY A 120 4.64 -14.45 -2.81
CA GLY A 120 3.67 -13.50 -2.29
C GLY A 120 4.32 -12.44 -1.39
N ARG A 121 3.57 -11.42 -1.01
CA ARG A 121 4.13 -10.29 -0.24
C ARG A 121 4.67 -10.70 1.12
N GLY A 122 4.04 -11.66 1.79
CA GLY A 122 4.54 -12.18 3.07
C GLY A 122 5.88 -12.90 2.91
N GLY A 123 6.00 -13.78 1.93
CA GLY A 123 7.24 -14.48 1.59
C GLY A 123 8.34 -13.53 1.09
N ALA A 124 7.99 -12.54 0.25
CA ALA A 124 8.95 -11.56 -0.26
C ALA A 124 9.58 -10.72 0.86
N ILE A 125 8.78 -10.28 1.84
CA ILE A 125 9.29 -9.58 3.04
C ILE A 125 10.18 -10.52 3.86
N ARG A 126 9.75 -11.76 4.12
CA ARG A 126 10.58 -12.74 4.81
C ARG A 126 11.93 -12.92 4.09
N ASN A 127 11.91 -13.16 2.79
CA ASN A 127 13.12 -13.33 1.99
C ASN A 127 14.04 -12.10 2.08
N ALA A 128 13.49 -10.87 2.03
CA ALA A 128 14.25 -9.64 2.16
C ALA A 128 14.84 -9.43 3.57
N LEU A 129 14.18 -9.93 4.62
CA LEU A 129 14.71 -9.97 5.98
C LEU A 129 15.85 -11.00 6.10
N ASP A 130 15.69 -12.17 5.48
CA ASP A 130 16.65 -13.28 5.57
C ASP A 130 17.93 -12.99 4.75
N ASN A 131 17.83 -12.31 3.61
CA ASN A 131 18.97 -11.90 2.79
C ASN A 131 19.59 -10.55 3.19
N GLY A 132 19.03 -9.86 4.21
CA GLY A 132 19.55 -8.62 4.75
C GLY A 132 19.20 -7.35 3.96
N SER A 133 18.40 -7.45 2.88
CA SER A 133 17.91 -6.27 2.14
C SER A 133 17.00 -5.39 3.00
N ILE A 134 16.30 -5.98 3.98
CA ILE A 134 15.60 -5.27 5.05
C ILE A 134 16.34 -5.55 6.36
N PRO A 135 17.01 -4.55 6.96
CA PRO A 135 17.66 -4.69 8.26
C PRO A 135 16.62 -4.95 9.37
N ARG A 136 16.82 -5.99 10.17
CA ARG A 136 15.89 -6.40 11.23
C ARG A 136 15.70 -5.37 12.37
N THR A 137 16.52 -4.33 12.40
CA THR A 137 16.44 -3.24 13.40
C THR A 137 15.63 -2.04 12.93
N LYS A 138 15.35 -1.92 11.63
CA LYS A 138 14.61 -0.78 11.05
C LYS A 138 13.11 -1.05 10.98
N ASN A 139 12.32 0.01 11.06
CA ASN A 139 10.90 -0.03 10.71
C ASN A 139 10.75 -0.31 9.20
N LEU A 140 9.61 -0.84 8.80
CA LEU A 140 9.31 -1.18 7.43
C LEU A 140 7.98 -0.55 7.02
N ILE A 141 7.98 0.24 5.96
CA ILE A 141 6.76 0.63 5.25
C ILE A 141 6.68 -0.22 4.00
N VAL A 142 5.65 -1.04 3.87
CA VAL A 142 5.33 -1.75 2.61
C VAL A 142 4.32 -0.93 1.84
N HIS A 143 4.60 -0.64 0.58
CA HIS A 143 3.68 0.06 -0.31
C HIS A 143 3.58 -0.69 -1.65
N ASN A 144 2.37 -0.99 -2.07
CA ASN A 144 2.13 -1.46 -3.43
C ASN A 144 2.07 -0.24 -4.37
N PRO A 145 3.03 -0.01 -5.28
CA PRO A 145 3.04 1.23 -6.09
C PRO A 145 1.88 1.36 -7.08
N ASP A 146 1.09 0.32 -7.30
CA ASP A 146 -0.17 0.41 -8.04
C ASP A 146 -1.34 0.96 -7.22
N ASP A 147 -1.18 1.06 -5.89
CA ASP A 147 -2.09 1.76 -4.98
C ASP A 147 -1.59 3.19 -4.78
N GLN A 148 -1.99 4.08 -5.69
CA GLN A 148 -1.53 5.47 -5.73
C GLN A 148 -2.26 6.33 -4.71
N ILE A 149 -1.50 7.08 -3.90
CA ILE A 149 -2.04 8.14 -3.06
C ILE A 149 -2.14 9.41 -3.90
N ILE A 150 -3.34 9.96 -3.99
CA ILE A 150 -3.67 11.12 -4.83
C ILE A 150 -4.45 12.15 -4.02
N ARG A 151 -4.32 13.43 -4.33
CA ARG A 151 -5.13 14.50 -3.72
C ARG A 151 -5.17 14.48 -2.19
N TYR A 152 -4.10 13.99 -1.57
CA TYR A 152 -3.97 13.96 -0.12
C TYR A 152 -3.57 15.35 0.38
N GLU A 153 -4.32 15.89 1.33
CA GLU A 153 -4.05 17.19 1.94
C GLU A 153 -3.00 17.01 3.05
N GLY A 154 -1.88 17.69 2.94
CA GLY A 154 -0.74 17.55 3.86
C GLY A 154 0.29 16.52 3.40
N SER A 155 0.94 15.84 4.33
CA SER A 155 1.99 14.86 4.06
C SER A 155 1.55 13.45 4.47
N PHE A 156 1.13 12.64 3.50
CA PHE A 156 0.74 11.25 3.74
C PHE A 156 1.81 10.45 4.50
N PRO A 157 3.14 10.51 4.15
CA PRO A 157 4.15 9.78 4.90
C PRO A 157 4.29 10.25 6.35
N ARG A 158 4.14 11.55 6.63
CA ARG A 158 4.15 12.09 8.00
C ARG A 158 3.00 11.52 8.81
N ASP A 159 1.80 11.55 8.24
CA ASP A 159 0.58 11.22 8.97
C ASP A 159 0.49 9.72 9.25
N ILE A 160 0.94 8.85 8.32
CA ILE A 160 1.01 7.40 8.60
C ILE A 160 2.06 7.06 9.65
N VAL A 161 3.19 7.79 9.69
CA VAL A 161 4.20 7.65 10.75
C VAL A 161 3.61 8.05 12.09
N ALA A 162 2.92 9.19 12.16
CA ALA A 162 2.26 9.65 13.37
C ALA A 162 1.26 8.61 13.90
N GLY A 163 0.40 8.09 13.01
CA GLY A 163 -0.54 7.02 13.34
C GLY A 163 0.14 5.74 13.80
N HIS A 164 1.25 5.36 13.15
CA HIS A 164 2.01 4.17 13.54
C HIS A 164 2.66 4.32 14.91
N LEU A 165 3.30 5.46 15.20
CA LEU A 165 3.92 5.71 16.49
C LEU A 165 2.89 5.70 17.63
N LEU A 166 1.70 6.28 17.40
CA LEU A 166 0.58 6.18 18.35
C LEU A 166 0.17 4.72 18.55
N GLY A 167 0.07 3.93 17.48
CA GLY A 167 -0.21 2.50 17.55
C GLY A 167 0.83 1.75 18.39
N VAL A 168 2.13 2.00 18.13
CA VAL A 168 3.23 1.38 18.88
C VAL A 168 3.20 1.71 20.37
N GLN A 169 2.89 2.96 20.73
CA GLN A 169 2.70 3.36 22.14
C GLN A 169 1.59 2.56 22.81
N ARG A 170 0.59 2.10 22.07
CA ARG A 170 -0.53 1.25 22.52
C ARG A 170 -0.23 -0.25 22.40
N GLY A 171 1.01 -0.65 22.08
CA GLY A 171 1.43 -2.05 21.95
C GLY A 171 1.14 -2.70 20.60
N MET A 172 0.75 -1.93 19.56
CA MET A 172 0.56 -2.45 18.22
C MET A 172 1.90 -2.76 17.54
N LEU A 173 1.91 -3.69 16.63
CA LEU A 173 3.09 -4.11 15.88
C LEU A 173 3.05 -3.68 14.41
N ALA A 174 1.86 -3.44 13.90
CA ALA A 174 1.64 -3.00 12.53
C ALA A 174 0.52 -1.95 12.46
N THR A 175 0.58 -1.12 11.42
CA THR A 175 -0.47 -0.15 11.09
C THR A 175 -0.85 -0.31 9.63
N ALA A 176 -2.08 -0.74 9.37
CA ALA A 176 -2.66 -0.84 8.04
C ALA A 176 -3.30 0.50 7.65
N VAL A 177 -2.98 1.00 6.46
CA VAL A 177 -3.68 2.15 5.90
C VAL A 177 -4.98 1.68 5.27
N VAL A 178 -6.07 2.34 5.64
CA VAL A 178 -7.41 2.02 5.15
C VAL A 178 -8.10 3.26 4.60
N VAL A 179 -9.00 3.06 3.63
CA VAL A 179 -9.96 4.08 3.21
C VAL A 179 -11.28 3.87 3.93
N ASP A 180 -12.05 4.95 4.08
CA ASP A 180 -13.36 4.97 4.74
C ASP A 180 -14.46 4.21 3.98
N GLY A 181 -14.17 3.79 2.75
CA GLY A 181 -15.07 2.99 1.90
C GLY A 181 -14.65 3.01 0.44
N THR A 182 -15.40 2.31 -0.38
CA THR A 182 -15.16 2.21 -1.83
C THR A 182 -16.46 2.32 -2.62
N PRO A 183 -16.43 2.85 -3.87
CA PRO A 183 -17.59 2.78 -4.75
C PRO A 183 -17.92 1.33 -5.07
N TYR A 184 -19.18 0.96 -4.93
CA TYR A 184 -19.70 -0.30 -5.48
C TYR A 184 -19.82 -0.17 -7.00
N THR A 185 -19.29 -1.13 -7.74
CA THR A 185 -19.13 -1.02 -9.20
C THR A 185 -20.42 -1.27 -9.98
N TYR A 186 -21.53 -1.52 -9.30
CA TYR A 186 -22.83 -1.81 -9.89
C TYR A 186 -23.91 -0.87 -9.36
N THR A 187 -25.12 -0.96 -9.95
CA THR A 187 -26.30 -0.25 -9.47
C THR A 187 -26.78 -0.86 -8.16
N GLY A 188 -26.85 -0.07 -7.11
CA GLY A 188 -27.46 -0.45 -5.84
C GLY A 188 -28.96 -0.23 -5.84
N MET A 189 -29.71 -1.13 -5.20
CA MET A 189 -31.16 -1.04 -5.07
C MET A 189 -31.60 -1.24 -3.62
N LYS A 190 -32.55 -0.43 -3.15
CA LYS A 190 -33.30 -0.69 -1.94
C LYS A 190 -34.60 -1.37 -2.34
N ILE A 191 -34.86 -2.57 -1.80
CA ILE A 191 -36.03 -3.39 -2.14
C ILE A 191 -36.85 -3.63 -0.87
N ASP A 192 -38.14 -3.41 -0.94
CA ASP A 192 -39.11 -3.75 0.10
C ASP A 192 -40.20 -4.67 -0.49
N HIS A 193 -40.38 -5.85 0.10
CA HIS A 193 -41.34 -6.86 -0.33
C HIS A 193 -41.36 -7.10 -1.86
N GLY A 194 -40.19 -7.07 -2.51
CA GLY A 194 -40.04 -7.27 -3.95
C GLY A 194 -40.20 -6.00 -4.79
N VAL A 195 -40.56 -4.89 -4.20
CA VAL A 195 -40.70 -3.59 -4.88
C VAL A 195 -39.39 -2.79 -4.73
N VAL A 196 -38.84 -2.29 -5.86
CA VAL A 196 -37.69 -1.41 -5.85
C VAL A 196 -38.12 -0.01 -5.42
N GLU A 197 -37.69 0.42 -4.24
CA GLU A 197 -37.99 1.74 -3.67
C GLU A 197 -36.97 2.83 -4.06
N GLN A 198 -35.71 2.45 -4.21
CA GLN A 198 -34.62 3.38 -4.52
C GLN A 198 -33.58 2.71 -5.41
N ILE A 199 -32.95 3.49 -6.29
CA ILE A 199 -31.85 3.08 -7.15
C ILE A 199 -30.75 4.12 -7.00
N GLU A 200 -29.51 3.65 -6.84
CA GLU A 200 -28.32 4.50 -6.79
C GLU A 200 -27.24 3.88 -7.68
N MET A 201 -26.70 4.69 -8.58
CA MET A 201 -25.59 4.28 -9.45
C MET A 201 -24.29 4.39 -8.68
N TYR A 202 -23.56 3.26 -8.58
CA TYR A 202 -22.24 3.20 -7.92
C TYR A 202 -22.25 3.72 -6.47
N PRO A 203 -23.17 3.20 -5.60
CA PRO A 203 -23.26 3.68 -4.22
C PRO A 203 -21.92 3.51 -3.50
N TYR A 204 -21.58 4.46 -2.64
CA TYR A 204 -20.40 4.37 -1.80
C TYR A 204 -20.66 3.42 -0.63
N ILE A 205 -19.89 2.33 -0.57
CA ILE A 205 -20.01 1.33 0.50
C ILE A 205 -18.99 1.66 1.59
N PRO A 206 -19.42 2.07 2.78
CA PRO A 206 -18.57 2.55 3.85
C PRO A 206 -17.94 1.40 4.66
N ILE A 207 -17.19 0.54 4.00
CA ILE A 207 -16.42 -0.52 4.63
C ILE A 207 -14.94 -0.10 4.65
N PRO A 208 -14.30 0.05 5.82
CA PRO A 208 -12.87 0.30 5.90
C PRO A 208 -12.09 -0.74 5.09
N THR A 209 -11.35 -0.27 4.07
CA THR A 209 -10.69 -1.15 3.11
C THR A 209 -9.20 -0.86 3.08
N HIS A 210 -8.35 -1.89 3.25
CA HIS A 210 -6.90 -1.78 3.16
C HIS A 210 -6.44 -1.37 1.75
N VAL A 211 -5.50 -0.43 1.68
CA VAL A 211 -5.06 0.19 0.42
C VAL A 211 -3.64 -0.21 0.00
N GLY A 212 -3.16 -1.38 0.42
CA GLY A 212 -1.83 -1.85 0.02
C GLY A 212 -0.66 -1.09 0.66
N VAL A 213 -0.91 -0.33 1.74
CA VAL A 213 0.13 0.34 2.52
C VAL A 213 0.08 -0.12 3.97
N THR A 214 1.21 -0.61 4.48
CA THR A 214 1.32 -1.10 5.87
C THR A 214 2.66 -0.71 6.47
N VAL A 215 2.65 -0.24 7.71
CA VAL A 215 3.86 0.02 8.49
C VAL A 215 4.04 -1.10 9.52
N PHE A 216 5.22 -1.69 9.57
CA PHE A 216 5.60 -2.69 10.54
C PHE A 216 6.73 -2.20 11.43
N SER A 217 6.60 -2.38 12.74
CA SER A 217 7.73 -2.24 13.67
C SER A 217 8.63 -3.49 13.62
N PRO A 218 9.93 -3.39 14.00
CA PRO A 218 10.85 -4.54 13.99
C PRO A 218 10.34 -5.75 14.78
N LYS A 219 9.55 -5.53 15.82
CA LYS A 219 8.93 -6.60 16.64
C LYS A 219 7.96 -7.49 15.85
N ALA A 220 7.49 -7.05 14.68
CA ALA A 220 6.64 -7.85 13.82
C ALA A 220 7.43 -8.89 12.99
N TYR A 221 8.75 -8.79 12.88
CA TYR A 221 9.54 -9.61 11.94
C TYR A 221 9.60 -11.09 12.30
N ASP A 222 9.47 -11.43 13.57
CA ASP A 222 9.40 -12.83 14.00
C ASP A 222 8.18 -13.56 13.43
N TYR A 223 7.08 -12.84 13.21
CA TYR A 223 5.89 -13.41 12.56
C TYR A 223 6.18 -13.77 11.10
N PHE A 224 6.94 -12.93 10.36
CA PHE A 224 7.31 -13.27 8.98
C PHE A 224 8.15 -14.54 8.93
N THR A 225 9.11 -14.70 9.83
CA THR A 225 9.94 -15.91 9.90
C THR A 225 9.12 -17.16 10.24
N LYS A 226 8.11 -17.03 11.11
CA LYS A 226 7.32 -18.16 11.59
C LYS A 226 6.19 -18.56 10.63
N LEU A 227 5.56 -17.59 9.94
CA LEU A 227 4.31 -17.82 9.22
C LEU A 227 4.49 -18.05 7.71
N PHE A 228 5.58 -17.54 7.11
CA PHE A 228 5.74 -17.56 5.67
C PHE A 228 6.82 -18.55 5.24
N ASP A 229 6.40 -19.58 4.51
CA ASP A 229 7.26 -20.56 3.86
C ASP A 229 7.61 -20.05 2.46
N LEU A 230 8.90 -19.96 2.12
CA LEU A 230 9.37 -19.48 0.82
C LEU A 230 9.06 -20.44 -0.34
N THR A 231 8.49 -21.61 -0.06
CA THR A 231 7.98 -22.54 -1.09
C THR A 231 6.53 -22.26 -1.48
N LYS A 232 5.84 -21.33 -0.79
CA LYS A 232 4.40 -21.05 -0.96
C LYS A 232 4.17 -19.57 -1.26
N LYS A 233 3.25 -19.29 -2.18
CA LYS A 233 2.80 -17.93 -2.45
C LYS A 233 1.73 -17.51 -1.44
N VAL A 234 2.10 -16.67 -0.47
CA VAL A 234 1.20 -16.21 0.59
C VAL A 234 1.38 -14.71 0.83
N ASP A 235 0.29 -13.97 0.77
CA ASP A 235 0.26 -12.56 1.11
C ASP A 235 0.05 -12.38 2.63
N PHE A 236 0.72 -11.41 3.24
CA PHE A 236 0.65 -11.20 4.69
C PHE A 236 -0.75 -10.77 5.14
N GLU A 237 -1.53 -10.15 4.29
CA GLU A 237 -2.91 -9.74 4.58
C GLU A 237 -3.83 -10.93 4.86
N SER A 238 -3.56 -12.09 4.28
CA SER A 238 -4.40 -13.27 4.45
C SER A 238 -4.09 -14.08 5.72
N VAL A 239 -2.88 -13.96 6.25
CA VAL A 239 -2.41 -14.78 7.38
C VAL A 239 -2.02 -13.92 8.59
N LEU A 240 -1.19 -12.90 8.37
CA LEU A 240 -0.66 -12.10 9.46
C LEU A 240 -1.68 -11.09 10.00
N PHE A 241 -2.46 -10.45 9.14
CA PHE A 241 -3.47 -9.47 9.59
C PHE A 241 -4.54 -10.10 10.49
N PRO A 242 -5.17 -11.24 10.15
CA PRO A 242 -6.11 -11.90 11.05
C PRO A 242 -5.49 -12.25 12.42
N LEU A 243 -4.24 -12.73 12.43
CA LEU A 243 -3.54 -13.05 13.67
C LEU A 243 -3.28 -11.80 14.51
N LEU A 244 -2.71 -10.74 13.92
CA LEU A 244 -2.46 -9.48 14.63
C LEU A 244 -3.77 -8.81 15.10
N ALA A 245 -4.86 -8.94 14.35
CA ALA A 245 -6.17 -8.45 14.76
C ALA A 245 -6.71 -9.23 15.98
N GLN A 246 -6.60 -10.55 15.97
CA GLN A 246 -6.98 -11.40 17.11
C GLN A 246 -6.16 -11.08 18.36
N GLU A 247 -4.87 -10.83 18.20
CA GLU A 247 -3.95 -10.44 19.28
C GLU A 247 -4.09 -8.95 19.69
N ARG A 248 -4.96 -8.17 19.03
CA ARG A 248 -5.11 -6.71 19.19
C ARG A 248 -3.79 -5.95 19.01
N ARG A 249 -3.02 -6.35 17.96
CA ARG A 249 -1.71 -5.77 17.62
C ARG A 249 -1.66 -5.14 16.21
N LEU A 250 -2.82 -4.99 15.56
CA LEU A 250 -2.97 -4.29 14.29
C LEU A 250 -3.71 -2.98 14.51
N TYR A 251 -3.06 -1.87 14.21
CA TYR A 251 -3.65 -0.53 14.19
C TYR A 251 -4.16 -0.20 12.80
N SER A 252 -5.11 0.71 12.67
CA SER A 252 -5.54 1.26 11.39
C SER A 252 -5.30 2.76 11.33
N PHE A 253 -4.81 3.24 10.18
CA PHE A 253 -4.76 4.65 9.84
C PHE A 253 -5.69 4.90 8.65
N MET A 254 -6.72 5.73 8.84
CA MET A 254 -7.75 5.96 7.83
C MET A 254 -7.47 7.22 7.02
N ILE A 255 -7.61 7.10 5.69
CA ILE A 255 -7.60 8.23 4.76
C ILE A 255 -8.93 8.28 4.00
N PRO A 256 -9.35 9.45 3.47
CA PRO A 256 -10.53 9.54 2.64
C PRO A 256 -10.40 8.70 1.36
N GLY A 257 -11.45 7.99 0.96
CA GLY A 257 -11.44 7.13 -0.23
C GLY A 257 -11.09 7.87 -1.52
N ARG A 258 -11.36 9.19 -1.60
CA ARG A 258 -10.94 10.05 -2.73
C ARG A 258 -9.43 10.20 -2.88
N CYS A 259 -8.67 9.87 -1.81
CA CYS A 259 -7.21 9.98 -1.79
C CYS A 259 -6.50 8.70 -2.26
N TRP A 260 -7.24 7.68 -2.65
CA TRP A 260 -6.70 6.41 -3.12
C TRP A 260 -7.15 6.11 -4.55
N LEU A 261 -6.21 5.65 -5.37
CA LEU A 261 -6.46 5.16 -6.71
C LEU A 261 -5.73 3.83 -6.91
N SER A 262 -6.48 2.72 -6.92
CA SER A 262 -5.92 1.40 -7.23
C SER A 262 -5.84 1.22 -8.75
N VAL A 263 -4.61 1.20 -9.29
CA VAL A 263 -4.34 1.11 -10.74
C VAL A 263 -4.20 -0.35 -11.15
N ASN A 264 -5.34 -1.00 -11.24
CA ASN A 264 -5.44 -2.43 -11.56
C ASN A 264 -6.14 -2.75 -12.89
N ASP A 265 -6.67 -1.74 -13.58
CA ASP A 265 -7.34 -1.88 -14.86
C ASP A 265 -7.05 -0.67 -15.78
N PRO A 266 -7.34 -0.76 -17.09
CA PRO A 266 -7.06 0.29 -18.06
C PRO A 266 -7.76 1.63 -17.73
N LYS A 267 -8.95 1.61 -17.13
CA LYS A 267 -9.70 2.83 -16.77
C LYS A 267 -9.00 3.57 -15.64
N ALA A 268 -8.54 2.84 -14.62
CA ALA A 268 -7.77 3.43 -13.52
C ALA A 268 -6.42 3.96 -14.01
N LEU A 269 -5.76 3.27 -14.95
CA LEU A 269 -4.52 3.74 -15.57
C LEU A 269 -4.76 5.04 -16.36
N ALA A 270 -5.81 5.12 -17.18
CA ALA A 270 -6.16 6.35 -17.89
C ALA A 270 -6.40 7.52 -16.93
N ARG A 271 -7.08 7.28 -15.81
CA ARG A 271 -7.29 8.30 -14.77
C ARG A 271 -5.98 8.75 -14.13
N LEU A 272 -5.03 7.84 -13.88
CA LEU A 272 -3.70 8.21 -13.36
C LEU A 272 -2.93 9.07 -14.37
N ILE A 273 -3.00 8.71 -15.67
CA ILE A 273 -2.39 9.47 -16.76
C ILE A 273 -2.92 10.90 -16.80
N GLU A 274 -4.24 11.08 -16.71
CA GLU A 274 -4.86 12.42 -16.67
C GLU A 274 -4.41 13.24 -15.45
N LEU A 275 -4.21 12.62 -14.31
CA LEU A 275 -3.67 13.28 -13.11
C LEU A 275 -2.23 13.69 -13.32
N ALA A 276 -1.38 12.81 -13.85
CA ALA A 276 0.03 13.08 -14.10
C ALA A 276 0.30 14.16 -15.14
N GLN A 277 -0.66 14.45 -16.03
CA GLN A 277 -0.57 15.57 -16.98
C GLN A 277 -0.82 16.95 -16.35
N LYS A 278 -1.40 16.99 -15.16
CA LYS A 278 -1.77 18.23 -14.45
C LYS A 278 -0.78 18.59 -13.33
N GLU A 279 0.15 17.70 -13.02
CA GLU A 279 1.26 17.88 -12.10
C GLU A 279 2.51 18.40 -12.82
#